data_6fe1b0c0e555e7bd3371cf061ebb0e11
#
_entry.id   6fe1b0c0e555e7bd3371cf061ebb0e11
#
_cell.length_a   1.000
_cell.length_b   1.000
_cell.length_c   1.000
_cell.angle_alpha   90.00
_cell.angle_beta   90.00
_cell.angle_gamma   90.00
#
_symmetry.space_group_name_H-M   'P 1'
#
loop_
_entity.id
_entity.type
_entity.pdbx_description
1 polymer ?
#
loop_
_entity_poly.entity_id
_entity_poly.type
_entity_poly.pdbx_seq_one_letter_code
_entity_poly.pdbx_strand_id
1 'polypeptide(L)'
;MSGYVEMARVLRNEQIGADVWIMNLYAPKQAAEAEVGQFCNVRVTGGTAPLLRRPISYAGFDKEEGTITLLYRVVGTGTEMMTCLKEGDVLDCLGPLGSRFEMTDNMLLIGGGVGIAPMLCIASKLNDVEDTMRYTNEEDETVIQPVASRKATVVLGFRNESETFWADLFKDCPVDVYITTDDGSVGTKGFPTAIMGELIQSERGEVKRQLPPYSARKEEGTSAINGFTSVMTCGPTPMMKGVAKVAEEYSVPCQVSLEERMGCGTGGCLGCGCHGRGGKRYKVCKEGPVFPAEEVFFE
;
A
#
# COMPACT_ATOMS: atom_id res chain seq x y z
N MET A 1 4.13 17.60 0.99
CA MET A 1 2.95 18.47 0.74
C MET A 1 2.15 18.60 2.03
N SER A 2 1.51 19.72 2.27
CA SER A 2 0.58 19.87 3.41
C SER A 2 -0.79 19.44 2.93
N GLY A 3 -1.34 18.36 3.48
CA GLY A 3 -2.71 17.95 3.18
C GLY A 3 -3.74 19.04 3.53
N TYR A 4 -4.87 19.01 2.91
CA TYR A 4 -5.99 19.92 3.13
C TYR A 4 -7.26 19.15 3.46
N VAL A 5 -8.22 19.85 4.05
CA VAL A 5 -9.54 19.27 4.35
C VAL A 5 -10.42 19.34 3.11
N GLU A 6 -11.00 18.23 2.73
CA GLU A 6 -12.02 18.13 1.70
C GLU A 6 -13.25 17.43 2.25
N MET A 7 -14.42 17.98 1.94
CA MET A 7 -15.71 17.36 2.28
C MET A 7 -16.05 16.36 1.18
N ALA A 8 -15.62 15.12 1.38
CA ALA A 8 -15.75 14.04 0.42
C ALA A 8 -17.15 13.42 0.48
N ARG A 9 -17.80 13.19 -0.67
CA ARG A 9 -19.10 12.55 -0.75
C ARG A 9 -18.96 11.05 -0.88
N VAL A 10 -19.66 10.30 -0.04
CA VAL A 10 -19.71 8.84 -0.11
C VAL A 10 -20.46 8.41 -1.38
N LEU A 11 -19.79 7.62 -2.22
CA LEU A 11 -20.38 7.00 -3.41
C LEU A 11 -20.80 5.56 -3.14
N ARG A 12 -20.03 4.86 -2.31
CA ARG A 12 -20.24 3.47 -1.93
C ARG A 12 -19.62 3.23 -0.57
N ASN A 13 -20.25 2.41 0.27
CA ASN A 13 -19.69 1.94 1.53
C ASN A 13 -20.25 0.55 1.80
N GLU A 14 -19.45 -0.50 1.60
CA GLU A 14 -19.92 -1.88 1.63
C GLU A 14 -18.99 -2.77 2.44
N GLN A 15 -19.57 -3.76 3.09
CA GLN A 15 -18.85 -4.81 3.78
C GLN A 15 -18.38 -5.86 2.78
N ILE A 16 -17.07 -6.16 2.78
CA ILE A 16 -16.45 -7.15 1.89
C ILE A 16 -15.86 -8.36 2.63
N GLY A 17 -15.82 -8.32 3.94
CA GLY A 17 -15.38 -9.39 4.84
C GLY A 17 -16.02 -9.24 6.20
N ALA A 18 -15.73 -10.14 7.15
CA ALA A 18 -16.37 -10.16 8.46
C ALA A 18 -16.32 -8.80 9.19
N ASP A 19 -15.19 -8.13 9.14
CA ASP A 19 -14.92 -6.84 9.78
C ASP A 19 -14.27 -5.83 8.83
N VAL A 20 -14.29 -6.09 7.51
CA VAL A 20 -13.62 -5.30 6.49
C VAL A 20 -14.63 -4.67 5.55
N TRP A 21 -14.39 -3.40 5.26
CA TRP A 21 -15.25 -2.55 4.43
C TRP A 21 -14.45 -1.85 3.34
N ILE A 22 -15.11 -1.62 2.19
CA ILE A 22 -14.62 -0.77 1.12
C ILE A 22 -15.50 0.48 1.02
N MET A 23 -14.88 1.65 0.95
CA MET A 23 -15.56 2.93 0.80
C MET A 23 -14.98 3.69 -0.40
N ASN A 24 -15.85 4.08 -1.34
CA ASN A 24 -15.49 4.95 -2.44
C ASN A 24 -16.03 6.36 -2.17
N LEU A 25 -15.17 7.35 -2.31
CA LEU A 25 -15.47 8.74 -2.03
C LEU A 25 -15.23 9.60 -3.27
N TYR A 26 -16.12 10.50 -3.57
CA TYR A 26 -15.86 11.60 -4.50
C TYR A 26 -15.11 12.70 -3.75
N ALA A 27 -13.83 12.83 -4.06
CA ALA A 27 -12.88 13.76 -3.44
C ALA A 27 -11.87 14.25 -4.49
N PRO A 28 -12.32 15.06 -5.48
CA PRO A 28 -11.55 15.37 -6.67
C PRO A 28 -10.22 16.06 -6.41
N LYS A 29 -10.14 16.90 -5.37
CA LYS A 29 -8.89 17.56 -5.02
C LYS A 29 -7.87 16.56 -4.47
N GLN A 30 -8.31 15.67 -3.55
CA GLN A 30 -7.41 14.64 -3.03
C GLN A 30 -7.02 13.63 -4.10
N ALA A 31 -7.96 13.20 -4.94
CA ALA A 31 -7.68 12.29 -6.05
C ALA A 31 -6.61 12.84 -7.02
N ALA A 32 -6.68 14.14 -7.35
CA ALA A 32 -5.73 14.78 -8.24
C ALA A 32 -4.28 14.80 -7.72
N GLU A 33 -4.10 14.90 -6.39
CA GLU A 33 -2.78 14.98 -5.75
C GLU A 33 -2.35 13.69 -5.06
N ALA A 34 -3.21 12.67 -5.00
CA ALA A 34 -2.92 11.40 -4.33
C ALA A 34 -1.79 10.64 -5.02
N GLU A 35 -0.95 10.02 -4.19
CA GLU A 35 0.17 9.18 -4.58
C GLU A 35 0.09 7.83 -3.85
N VAL A 36 0.67 6.78 -4.44
CA VAL A 36 0.67 5.44 -3.84
C VAL A 36 1.42 5.41 -2.50
N GLY A 37 0.81 4.81 -1.48
CA GLY A 37 1.39 4.74 -0.12
C GLY A 37 0.92 5.85 0.81
N GLN A 38 0.30 6.93 0.30
CA GLN A 38 -0.29 7.98 1.12
C GLN A 38 -1.62 7.55 1.76
N PHE A 39 -2.12 8.36 2.66
CA PHE A 39 -3.33 8.09 3.42
C PHE A 39 -4.23 9.33 3.58
N CYS A 40 -5.47 9.08 3.94
CA CYS A 40 -6.46 10.07 4.34
C CYS A 40 -6.73 9.97 5.84
N ASN A 41 -6.82 11.10 6.53
CA ASN A 41 -7.15 11.17 7.94
C ASN A 41 -8.62 11.62 8.10
N VAL A 42 -9.51 10.66 8.35
CA VAL A 42 -10.96 10.80 8.28
C VAL A 42 -11.55 11.24 9.61
N ARG A 43 -12.42 12.24 9.60
CA ARG A 43 -13.23 12.65 10.76
C ARG A 43 -14.62 12.05 10.64
N VAL A 44 -14.96 11.15 11.55
CA VAL A 44 -16.19 10.34 11.49
C VAL A 44 -17.41 10.98 12.13
N THR A 45 -17.26 12.13 12.83
CA THR A 45 -18.34 12.86 13.47
C THR A 45 -18.02 14.34 13.57
N GLY A 46 -19.04 15.18 13.52
CA GLY A 46 -18.97 16.62 13.87
C GLY A 46 -18.98 16.87 15.38
N GLY A 47 -19.23 15.85 16.20
CA GLY A 47 -19.26 15.94 17.66
C GLY A 47 -17.86 15.87 18.31
N THR A 48 -17.86 15.71 19.64
CA THR A 48 -16.63 15.67 20.46
C THR A 48 -16.11 14.25 20.70
N ALA A 49 -16.87 13.21 20.36
CA ALA A 49 -16.50 11.81 20.53
C ALA A 49 -16.91 10.97 19.30
N PRO A 50 -15.98 10.27 18.67
CA PRO A 50 -14.55 10.24 18.90
C PRO A 50 -13.84 11.50 18.37
N LEU A 51 -12.99 12.10 19.20
CA LEU A 51 -12.32 13.38 18.88
C LEU A 51 -11.30 13.28 17.74
N LEU A 52 -10.49 12.22 17.77
CA LEU A 52 -9.39 12.08 16.80
C LEU A 52 -9.89 11.56 15.46
N ARG A 53 -9.20 11.92 14.38
CA ARG A 53 -9.38 11.37 13.04
C ARG A 53 -8.85 9.94 12.95
N ARG A 54 -9.24 9.21 11.91
CA ARG A 54 -8.77 7.85 11.57
C ARG A 54 -7.89 7.92 10.34
N PRO A 55 -6.60 7.58 10.46
CA PRO A 55 -5.74 7.44 9.30
C PRO A 55 -6.10 6.16 8.56
N ILE A 56 -6.48 6.29 7.29
CA ILE A 56 -6.81 5.17 6.40
C ILE A 56 -6.01 5.34 5.12
N SER A 57 -5.19 4.36 4.77
CA SER A 57 -4.40 4.34 3.55
C SER A 57 -5.31 4.33 2.32
N TYR A 58 -4.88 5.00 1.25
CA TYR A 58 -5.53 4.84 -0.03
C TYR A 58 -5.33 3.42 -0.55
N ALA A 59 -6.43 2.77 -0.90
CA ALA A 59 -6.45 1.50 -1.61
C ALA A 59 -6.54 1.69 -3.13
N GLY A 60 -6.88 2.91 -3.56
CA GLY A 60 -6.93 3.35 -4.94
C GLY A 60 -7.35 4.82 -5.02
N PHE A 61 -7.11 5.41 -6.15
CA PHE A 61 -7.61 6.74 -6.53
C PHE A 61 -7.72 6.83 -8.04
N ASP A 62 -8.65 7.64 -8.51
CA ASP A 62 -8.82 7.95 -9.92
C ASP A 62 -8.86 9.48 -10.11
N LYS A 63 -7.86 10.00 -10.83
CA LYS A 63 -7.68 11.43 -11.03
C LYS A 63 -8.72 12.00 -11.98
N GLU A 64 -9.16 11.23 -12.98
CA GLU A 64 -10.14 11.65 -13.98
C GLU A 64 -11.55 11.68 -13.38
N GLU A 65 -11.93 10.59 -12.68
CA GLU A 65 -13.22 10.48 -12.00
C GLU A 65 -13.28 11.29 -10.69
N GLY A 66 -12.14 11.75 -10.19
CA GLY A 66 -12.04 12.49 -8.94
C GLY A 66 -12.40 11.66 -7.72
N THR A 67 -12.05 10.37 -7.71
CA THR A 67 -12.44 9.45 -6.65
C THR A 67 -11.25 8.88 -5.87
N ILE A 68 -11.47 8.57 -4.60
CA ILE A 68 -10.54 7.83 -3.76
C ILE A 68 -11.24 6.59 -3.17
N THR A 69 -10.48 5.51 -3.01
CA THR A 69 -10.95 4.25 -2.41
C THR A 69 -10.22 4.03 -1.10
N LEU A 70 -11.00 3.80 -0.05
CA LEU A 70 -10.52 3.45 1.29
C LEU A 70 -10.93 2.02 1.63
N LEU A 71 -9.99 1.22 2.13
CA LEU A 71 -10.24 -0.08 2.73
C LEU A 71 -9.96 0.01 4.23
N TYR A 72 -10.92 -0.38 5.06
CA TYR A 72 -10.77 -0.29 6.51
C TYR A 72 -11.33 -1.49 7.24
N ARG A 73 -10.72 -1.80 8.37
CA ARG A 73 -11.19 -2.81 9.31
C ARG A 73 -11.90 -2.14 10.48
N VAL A 74 -13.00 -2.73 10.92
CA VAL A 74 -13.72 -2.27 12.11
C VAL A 74 -12.95 -2.74 13.35
N VAL A 75 -12.26 -1.80 14.00
CA VAL A 75 -11.43 -2.07 15.19
C VAL A 75 -11.84 -1.26 16.42
N GLY A 76 -12.87 -0.43 16.30
CA GLY A 76 -13.36 0.39 17.39
C GLY A 76 -14.37 1.43 16.92
N THR A 77 -14.90 2.22 17.87
CA THR A 77 -16.04 3.13 17.67
C THR A 77 -15.95 4.01 16.42
N GLY A 78 -14.78 4.54 16.09
CA GLY A 78 -14.66 5.41 14.92
C GLY A 78 -14.86 4.66 13.60
N THR A 79 -14.25 3.49 13.44
CA THR A 79 -14.45 2.66 12.24
C THR A 79 -15.83 2.00 12.23
N GLU A 80 -16.42 1.73 13.39
CA GLU A 80 -17.81 1.29 13.51
C GLU A 80 -18.78 2.39 13.02
N MET A 81 -18.56 3.66 13.40
CA MET A 81 -19.36 4.77 12.87
C MET A 81 -19.23 4.94 11.36
N MET A 82 -18.07 4.63 10.79
CA MET A 82 -17.89 4.66 9.33
C MET A 82 -18.81 3.66 8.62
N THR A 83 -19.11 2.50 9.21
CA THR A 83 -20.00 1.49 8.60
C THR A 83 -21.44 1.98 8.42
N CYS A 84 -21.85 2.99 9.20
CA CYS A 84 -23.20 3.57 9.13
C CYS A 84 -23.36 4.58 8.00
N LEU A 85 -22.25 5.03 7.37
CA LEU A 85 -22.30 6.00 6.29
C LEU A 85 -22.90 5.38 5.02
N LYS A 86 -23.74 6.15 4.35
CA LYS A 86 -24.46 5.72 3.13
C LYS A 86 -24.07 6.59 1.95
N GLU A 87 -24.41 6.12 0.76
CA GLU A 87 -24.31 6.92 -0.46
C GLU A 87 -24.98 8.29 -0.28
N GLY A 88 -24.26 9.34 -0.67
CA GLY A 88 -24.67 10.74 -0.53
C GLY A 88 -24.23 11.42 0.76
N ASP A 89 -23.87 10.67 1.80
CA ASP A 89 -23.30 11.24 3.03
C ASP A 89 -21.98 11.96 2.74
N VAL A 90 -21.63 12.90 3.61
CA VAL A 90 -20.42 13.71 3.48
C VAL A 90 -19.46 13.44 4.62
N LEU A 91 -18.20 13.19 4.29
CA LEU A 91 -17.13 12.83 5.20
C LEU A 91 -16.01 13.88 5.15
N ASP A 92 -15.62 14.40 6.31
CA ASP A 92 -14.50 15.34 6.44
C ASP A 92 -13.17 14.56 6.34
N CYS A 93 -12.47 14.71 5.24
CA CYS A 93 -11.23 14.03 4.88
C CYS A 93 -10.06 15.02 4.85
N LEU A 94 -9.05 14.79 5.67
CA LEU A 94 -7.77 15.51 5.64
C LEU A 94 -6.74 14.67 4.89
N GLY A 95 -6.33 15.11 3.71
CA GLY A 95 -5.40 14.40 2.84
C GLY A 95 -5.06 15.16 1.56
N PRO A 96 -4.27 14.57 0.65
CA PRO A 96 -3.42 13.39 0.91
C PRO A 96 -2.30 13.69 1.91
N LEU A 97 -1.92 12.71 2.71
CA LEU A 97 -0.93 12.85 3.77
C LEU A 97 0.21 11.84 3.62
N GLY A 98 1.38 12.24 4.09
CA GLY A 98 2.56 11.38 4.20
C GLY A 98 3.38 11.25 2.92
N SER A 99 4.43 10.43 3.02
CA SER A 99 5.31 10.04 1.92
C SER A 99 4.65 8.98 1.03
N ARG A 100 5.25 8.71 -0.12
CA ARG A 100 4.80 7.74 -1.12
C ARG A 100 5.78 6.60 -1.27
N PHE A 101 5.35 5.50 -1.88
CA PHE A 101 6.24 4.50 -2.43
C PHE A 101 6.90 5.00 -3.72
N GLU A 102 8.18 4.80 -3.84
CA GLU A 102 8.90 5.03 -5.11
C GLU A 102 8.78 3.77 -5.96
N MET A 103 7.89 3.82 -6.96
CA MET A 103 7.64 2.70 -7.87
C MET A 103 8.83 2.48 -8.80
N THR A 104 9.21 1.21 -9.00
CA THR A 104 10.31 0.77 -9.85
C THR A 104 9.82 -0.19 -10.94
N ASP A 105 10.71 -0.67 -11.83
CA ASP A 105 10.29 -1.43 -13.02
C ASP A 105 9.69 -2.80 -12.71
N ASN A 106 10.23 -3.53 -11.71
CA ASN A 106 9.74 -4.85 -11.33
C ASN A 106 9.70 -4.98 -9.81
N MET A 107 8.52 -4.98 -9.24
CA MET A 107 8.29 -4.87 -7.80
C MET A 107 7.79 -6.19 -7.20
N LEU A 108 8.24 -6.49 -5.98
CA LEU A 108 7.64 -7.51 -5.13
C LEU A 108 6.83 -6.81 -4.03
N LEU A 109 5.51 -6.89 -4.14
CA LEU A 109 4.56 -6.25 -3.23
C LEU A 109 4.11 -7.25 -2.16
N ILE A 110 4.31 -6.94 -0.89
CA ILE A 110 3.98 -7.85 0.21
C ILE A 110 3.02 -7.18 1.18
N GLY A 111 1.82 -7.75 1.31
CA GLY A 111 0.76 -7.22 2.14
C GLY A 111 0.25 -8.19 3.19
N GLY A 112 -0.11 -7.68 4.38
CA GLY A 112 -0.77 -8.45 5.43
C GLY A 112 -1.84 -7.64 6.16
N GLY A 113 -3.01 -8.24 6.40
CA GLY A 113 -4.12 -7.55 7.04
C GLY A 113 -4.56 -6.30 6.26
N VAL A 114 -4.79 -5.17 6.94
CA VAL A 114 -5.17 -3.91 6.29
C VAL A 114 -4.02 -3.30 5.46
N GLY A 115 -2.78 -3.70 5.68
CA GLY A 115 -1.63 -3.31 4.86
C GLY A 115 -1.69 -3.81 3.41
N ILE A 116 -2.67 -4.64 3.08
CA ILE A 116 -2.99 -5.02 1.69
C ILE A 116 -3.52 -3.82 0.88
N ALA A 117 -4.21 -2.86 1.52
CA ALA A 117 -4.78 -1.69 0.85
C ALA A 117 -3.74 -0.86 0.05
N PRO A 118 -2.59 -0.42 0.62
CA PRO A 118 -1.59 0.28 -0.18
C PRO A 118 -0.94 -0.61 -1.26
N MET A 119 -0.85 -1.93 -1.08
CA MET A 119 -0.37 -2.84 -2.13
C MET A 119 -1.34 -2.92 -3.31
N LEU A 120 -2.65 -2.93 -3.03
CA LEU A 120 -3.70 -2.86 -4.05
C LEU A 120 -3.61 -1.52 -4.82
N CYS A 121 -3.40 -0.42 -4.10
CA CYS A 121 -3.21 0.90 -4.73
C CYS A 121 -2.04 0.89 -5.72
N ILE A 122 -0.88 0.32 -5.35
CA ILE A 122 0.27 0.19 -6.27
C ILE A 122 -0.10 -0.68 -7.47
N ALA A 123 -0.68 -1.87 -7.23
CA ALA A 123 -1.03 -2.82 -8.29
C ALA A 123 -2.03 -2.23 -9.31
N SER A 124 -2.97 -1.39 -8.87
CA SER A 124 -3.93 -0.71 -9.74
C SER A 124 -3.31 0.38 -10.61
N LYS A 125 -2.12 0.89 -10.24
CA LYS A 125 -1.43 1.99 -10.90
C LYS A 125 -0.28 1.56 -11.82
N LEU A 126 -0.07 0.27 -12.02
CA LEU A 126 1.03 -0.24 -12.85
C LEU A 126 0.95 0.18 -14.32
N ASN A 127 -0.25 0.37 -14.83
CA ASN A 127 -0.51 0.72 -16.24
C ASN A 127 -0.87 2.20 -16.44
N ASP A 128 -0.84 3.02 -15.39
CA ASP A 128 -1.11 4.45 -15.55
C ASP A 128 -0.03 5.09 -16.43
N VAL A 129 -0.44 5.51 -17.62
CA VAL A 129 0.44 6.01 -18.71
C VAL A 129 1.08 7.37 -18.38
N GLU A 130 0.66 8.03 -17.28
CA GLU A 130 1.17 9.34 -16.88
C GLU A 130 2.56 9.36 -16.27
N ASP A 131 3.13 8.19 -15.95
CA ASP A 131 4.48 8.11 -15.41
C ASP A 131 5.51 8.18 -16.55
N THR A 132 5.80 9.38 -16.97
CA THR A 132 6.96 9.68 -17.80
C THR A 132 8.18 9.88 -16.91
N MET A 133 9.24 9.10 -17.11
CA MET A 133 10.53 9.44 -16.51
C MET A 133 11.04 10.74 -17.11
N ARG A 134 11.25 11.74 -16.26
CA ARG A 134 11.94 12.97 -16.62
C ARG A 134 13.37 12.86 -16.09
N TYR A 135 14.33 12.82 -16.97
CA TYR A 135 15.74 12.93 -16.61
C TYR A 135 16.42 13.99 -17.48
N THR A 136 17.44 14.60 -16.95
CA THR A 136 18.30 15.54 -17.70
C THR A 136 19.41 14.72 -18.33
N ASN A 137 19.56 14.78 -19.66
CA ASN A 137 20.66 14.14 -20.35
C ASN A 137 21.96 14.94 -20.17
N GLU A 138 23.08 14.43 -20.70
CA GLU A 138 24.39 15.10 -20.63
C GLU A 138 24.43 16.45 -21.36
N GLU A 139 23.41 16.76 -22.17
CA GLU A 139 23.26 18.02 -22.92
C GLU A 139 22.32 19.02 -22.23
N ASP A 140 21.95 18.78 -20.94
CA ASP A 140 21.07 19.61 -20.13
C ASP A 140 19.60 19.69 -20.65
N GLU A 141 19.21 18.76 -21.53
CA GLU A 141 17.84 18.64 -22.03
C GLU A 141 16.99 17.72 -21.16
N THR A 142 15.77 18.16 -20.87
CA THR A 142 14.78 17.29 -20.19
C THR A 142 14.24 16.26 -21.17
N VAL A 143 14.66 15.02 -21.02
CA VAL A 143 14.13 13.89 -21.80
C VAL A 143 12.93 13.31 -21.07
N ILE A 144 11.82 13.19 -21.79
CA ILE A 144 10.59 12.55 -21.32
C ILE A 144 10.50 11.21 -22.03
N GLN A 145 10.72 10.11 -21.32
CA GLN A 145 10.50 8.76 -21.84
C GLN A 145 9.24 8.14 -21.22
N PRO A 146 8.36 7.50 -22.03
CA PRO A 146 7.32 6.65 -21.46
C PRO A 146 8.02 5.57 -20.63
N VAL A 147 7.62 5.41 -19.38
CA VAL A 147 8.07 4.28 -18.57
C VAL A 147 7.53 3.02 -19.23
N ALA A 148 8.40 2.07 -19.54
CA ALA A 148 7.98 0.73 -19.96
C ALA A 148 7.00 0.18 -18.92
N SER A 149 5.99 -0.58 -19.34
CA SER A 149 4.97 -1.12 -18.43
C SER A 149 5.62 -1.78 -17.21
N ARG A 150 5.38 -1.20 -16.03
CA ARG A 150 5.91 -1.71 -14.77
C ARG A 150 5.32 -3.09 -14.50
N LYS A 151 6.10 -3.93 -13.84
CA LYS A 151 5.65 -5.25 -13.37
C LYS A 151 5.58 -5.29 -11.87
N ALA A 152 4.66 -6.08 -11.36
CA ALA A 152 4.66 -6.46 -9.96
C ALA A 152 4.21 -7.90 -9.78
N THR A 153 4.76 -8.52 -8.73
CA THR A 153 4.28 -9.78 -8.16
C THR A 153 3.81 -9.47 -6.74
N VAL A 154 2.64 -9.98 -6.37
CA VAL A 154 2.01 -9.71 -5.08
C VAL A 154 2.05 -10.96 -4.22
N VAL A 155 2.44 -10.82 -2.97
CA VAL A 155 2.35 -11.88 -1.94
C VAL A 155 1.48 -11.37 -0.79
N LEU A 156 0.39 -12.08 -0.51
CA LEU A 156 -0.55 -11.75 0.54
C LEU A 156 -0.46 -12.76 1.68
N GLY A 157 -0.27 -12.27 2.90
CA GLY A 157 -0.22 -13.08 4.12
C GLY A 157 -1.53 -13.00 4.89
N PHE A 158 -2.09 -14.17 5.23
CA PHE A 158 -3.33 -14.32 5.99
C PHE A 158 -3.16 -15.29 7.14
N ARG A 159 -4.07 -15.26 8.11
CA ARG A 159 -4.10 -16.28 9.17
C ARG A 159 -4.67 -17.61 8.65
N ASN A 160 -5.70 -17.53 7.83
CA ASN A 160 -6.40 -18.69 7.28
C ASN A 160 -7.24 -18.30 6.05
N GLU A 161 -7.91 -19.29 5.44
CA GLU A 161 -8.77 -19.14 4.26
C GLU A 161 -9.85 -18.05 4.39
N SER A 162 -10.41 -17.83 5.57
CA SER A 162 -11.50 -16.85 5.73
C SER A 162 -11.10 -15.41 5.44
N GLU A 163 -9.80 -15.11 5.42
CA GLU A 163 -9.28 -13.79 5.10
C GLU A 163 -8.84 -13.66 3.63
N THR A 164 -8.88 -14.73 2.81
CA THR A 164 -8.33 -14.69 1.44
C THR A 164 -9.16 -13.90 0.43
N PHE A 165 -10.36 -13.46 0.79
CA PHE A 165 -11.21 -12.57 -0.04
C PHE A 165 -10.48 -11.28 -0.47
N TRP A 166 -9.46 -10.85 0.26
CA TRP A 166 -8.60 -9.73 -0.14
C TRP A 166 -7.88 -9.97 -1.47
N ALA A 167 -7.55 -11.21 -1.80
CA ALA A 167 -6.86 -11.56 -3.04
C ALA A 167 -7.73 -11.29 -4.27
N ASP A 168 -9.05 -11.41 -4.13
CA ASP A 168 -10.00 -11.16 -5.22
C ASP A 168 -10.03 -9.69 -5.66
N LEU A 169 -9.58 -8.76 -4.81
CA LEU A 169 -9.45 -7.36 -5.16
C LEU A 169 -8.38 -7.10 -6.23
N PHE A 170 -7.42 -8.02 -6.39
CA PHE A 170 -6.33 -7.90 -7.36
C PHE A 170 -6.63 -8.53 -8.73
N LYS A 171 -7.79 -9.17 -8.91
CA LYS A 171 -8.13 -9.92 -10.14
C LYS A 171 -8.13 -9.08 -11.41
N ASP A 172 -8.36 -7.78 -11.28
CA ASP A 172 -8.35 -6.83 -12.41
C ASP A 172 -7.02 -6.08 -12.54
N CYS A 173 -6.06 -6.34 -11.63
CA CYS A 173 -4.71 -5.79 -11.71
C CYS A 173 -3.79 -6.69 -12.56
N PRO A 174 -2.82 -6.12 -13.29
CA PRO A 174 -1.88 -6.90 -14.12
C PRO A 174 -0.74 -7.52 -13.30
N VAL A 175 -1.09 -8.32 -12.28
CA VAL A 175 -0.15 -8.91 -11.31
C VAL A 175 -0.34 -10.40 -11.15
N ASP A 176 0.75 -11.12 -10.82
CA ASP A 176 0.66 -12.46 -10.25
C ASP A 176 0.45 -12.35 -8.74
N VAL A 177 -0.53 -13.06 -8.21
CA VAL A 177 -0.85 -13.06 -6.77
C VAL A 177 -0.50 -14.42 -6.16
N TYR A 178 0.27 -14.40 -5.09
CA TYR A 178 0.59 -15.54 -4.25
C TYR A 178 -0.03 -15.37 -2.87
N ILE A 179 -0.47 -16.46 -2.27
CA ILE A 179 -1.06 -16.47 -0.94
C ILE A 179 -0.23 -17.33 -0.01
N THR A 180 -0.02 -16.84 1.19
CA THR A 180 0.46 -17.62 2.34
C THR A 180 -0.58 -17.56 3.46
N THR A 181 -0.78 -18.68 4.17
CA THR A 181 -1.64 -18.73 5.35
C THR A 181 -0.89 -19.38 6.52
N ASP A 182 -1.07 -18.85 7.72
CA ASP A 182 -0.38 -19.35 8.91
C ASP A 182 -0.70 -20.83 9.16
N ASP A 183 -1.95 -21.24 8.93
CA ASP A 183 -2.43 -22.61 9.13
C ASP A 183 -2.21 -23.53 7.92
N GLY A 184 -1.92 -22.97 6.73
CA GLY A 184 -1.76 -23.73 5.48
C GLY A 184 -3.08 -24.11 4.79
N SER A 185 -4.18 -23.48 5.16
CA SER A 185 -5.52 -23.74 4.57
C SER A 185 -5.61 -23.39 3.08
N VAL A 186 -4.89 -22.32 2.65
CA VAL A 186 -4.80 -21.91 1.24
C VAL A 186 -3.38 -21.44 0.95
N GLY A 187 -2.88 -21.71 -0.26
CA GLY A 187 -1.56 -21.30 -0.72
C GLY A 187 -0.43 -21.99 0.02
N THR A 188 0.65 -21.28 0.31
CA THR A 188 1.79 -21.81 1.05
C THR A 188 1.63 -21.59 2.55
N LYS A 189 1.90 -22.62 3.35
CA LYS A 189 1.87 -22.50 4.82
C LYS A 189 2.99 -21.60 5.32
N GLY A 190 2.64 -20.62 6.16
CA GLY A 190 3.57 -19.74 6.85
C GLY A 190 3.42 -18.28 6.45
N PHE A 191 4.45 -17.48 6.77
CA PHE A 191 4.48 -16.04 6.45
C PHE A 191 4.89 -15.80 5.00
N PRO A 192 4.62 -14.60 4.44
CA PRO A 192 5.08 -14.21 3.10
C PRO A 192 6.57 -14.46 2.84
N THR A 193 7.41 -14.35 3.87
CA THR A 193 8.85 -14.64 3.80
C THR A 193 9.19 -16.07 3.40
N ALA A 194 8.26 -17.02 3.61
CA ALA A 194 8.48 -18.43 3.27
C ALA A 194 8.70 -18.66 1.76
N ILE A 195 8.14 -17.81 0.91
CA ILE A 195 8.22 -17.95 -0.54
C ILE A 195 9.07 -16.86 -1.21
N MET A 196 9.49 -15.83 -0.46
CA MET A 196 10.25 -14.70 -1.03
C MET A 196 11.54 -15.14 -1.72
N GLY A 197 12.31 -16.02 -1.08
CA GLY A 197 13.59 -16.48 -1.62
C GLY A 197 13.43 -17.16 -2.98
N GLU A 198 12.45 -18.07 -3.11
CA GLU A 198 12.16 -18.72 -4.38
C GLU A 198 11.70 -17.73 -5.45
N LEU A 199 10.82 -16.77 -5.08
CA LEU A 199 10.36 -15.76 -6.02
C LEU A 199 11.51 -14.87 -6.52
N ILE A 200 12.39 -14.41 -5.62
CA ILE A 200 13.53 -13.56 -5.98
C ILE A 200 14.50 -14.32 -6.90
N GLN A 201 14.87 -15.55 -6.55
CA GLN A 201 15.77 -16.38 -7.33
C GLN A 201 15.17 -16.76 -8.69
N SER A 202 13.86 -17.06 -8.74
CA SER A 202 13.20 -17.39 -10.01
C SER A 202 13.12 -16.20 -10.97
N GLU A 203 12.91 -14.98 -10.46
CA GLU A 203 12.92 -13.77 -11.29
C GLU A 203 14.33 -13.42 -11.81
N ARG A 204 15.38 -13.86 -11.11
CA ARG A 204 16.77 -13.78 -11.58
C ARG A 204 17.15 -14.87 -12.56
N GLY A 205 16.28 -15.86 -12.75
CA GLY A 205 16.56 -17.05 -13.57
C GLY A 205 17.52 -18.06 -12.92
N GLU A 206 17.78 -17.93 -11.63
CA GLU A 206 18.68 -18.80 -10.86
C GLU A 206 18.05 -20.18 -10.56
N VAL A 207 16.72 -20.19 -10.37
CA VAL A 207 15.94 -21.41 -10.16
C VAL A 207 14.67 -21.40 -10.99
N LYS A 208 14.13 -22.59 -11.32
CA LYS A 208 12.83 -22.70 -11.96
C LYS A 208 11.75 -22.53 -10.88
N ARG A 209 10.82 -21.60 -11.12
CA ARG A 209 9.65 -21.38 -10.23
C ARG A 209 8.84 -22.67 -10.10
N GLN A 210 8.61 -23.11 -8.88
CA GLN A 210 7.81 -24.30 -8.55
C GLN A 210 6.43 -23.93 -8.02
N LEU A 211 6.31 -22.78 -7.37
CA LEU A 211 5.05 -22.28 -6.80
C LEU A 211 4.15 -21.72 -7.89
N PRO A 212 2.93 -22.28 -8.08
CA PRO A 212 1.94 -21.64 -8.93
C PRO A 212 1.35 -20.41 -8.24
N PRO A 213 1.02 -19.33 -8.97
CA PRO A 213 0.29 -18.22 -8.39
C PRO A 213 -1.15 -18.63 -8.04
N TYR A 214 -1.74 -18.00 -7.04
CA TYR A 214 -3.17 -18.10 -6.72
C TYR A 214 -4.02 -17.53 -7.88
N SER A 215 -3.59 -16.37 -8.41
CA SER A 215 -4.09 -15.84 -9.67
C SER A 215 -2.92 -15.35 -10.52
N ALA A 216 -2.92 -15.70 -11.81
CA ALA A 216 -1.91 -15.26 -12.76
C ALA A 216 -2.36 -13.99 -13.49
N ARG A 217 -1.40 -13.12 -13.83
CA ARG A 217 -1.65 -11.95 -14.69
C ARG A 217 -2.21 -12.38 -16.06
N LYS A 218 -3.10 -11.57 -16.62
CA LYS A 218 -3.72 -11.84 -17.92
C LYS A 218 -2.80 -11.55 -19.11
N GLU A 219 -1.78 -10.71 -18.92
CA GLU A 219 -0.85 -10.30 -19.96
C GLU A 219 0.59 -10.50 -19.51
N GLU A 220 1.45 -10.98 -20.40
CA GLU A 220 2.88 -11.06 -20.18
C GLU A 220 3.51 -9.68 -20.42
N GLY A 221 3.72 -8.89 -19.36
CA GLY A 221 4.57 -7.71 -19.46
C GLY A 221 6.03 -8.15 -19.68
N THR A 222 6.73 -7.57 -20.61
CA THR A 222 8.16 -7.79 -20.82
C THR A 222 8.96 -6.74 -20.04
N SER A 223 9.58 -7.14 -18.90
CA SER A 223 10.62 -6.31 -18.29
C SER A 223 11.95 -6.65 -18.92
N ALA A 224 12.72 -5.64 -19.28
CA ALA A 224 14.09 -5.82 -19.74
C ALA A 224 15.06 -6.14 -18.57
N ILE A 225 14.59 -6.05 -17.31
CA ILE A 225 15.40 -6.22 -16.10
C ILE A 225 15.14 -7.60 -15.52
N ASN A 226 16.21 -8.38 -15.33
CA ASN A 226 16.16 -9.65 -14.63
C ASN A 226 16.14 -9.41 -13.11
N GLY A 227 15.14 -9.94 -12.42
CA GLY A 227 14.98 -9.84 -10.98
C GLY A 227 14.06 -8.69 -10.52
N PHE A 228 13.70 -8.70 -9.25
CA PHE A 228 12.97 -7.61 -8.63
C PHE A 228 13.89 -6.41 -8.37
N THR A 229 13.42 -5.23 -8.71
CA THR A 229 14.14 -3.97 -8.51
C THR A 229 13.84 -3.35 -7.15
N SER A 230 12.71 -3.70 -6.53
CA SER A 230 12.39 -3.35 -5.14
C SER A 230 11.38 -4.31 -4.51
N VAL A 231 11.41 -4.35 -3.18
CA VAL A 231 10.38 -4.94 -2.32
C VAL A 231 9.60 -3.81 -1.66
N MET A 232 8.27 -3.87 -1.67
CA MET A 232 7.40 -2.93 -0.98
C MET A 232 6.48 -3.68 -0.04
N THR A 233 6.39 -3.26 1.21
CA THR A 233 5.61 -4.00 2.19
C THR A 233 4.83 -3.10 3.14
N CYS A 234 3.63 -3.57 3.50
CA CYS A 234 2.79 -2.99 4.53
C CYS A 234 2.03 -4.09 5.28
N GLY A 235 1.92 -3.96 6.59
CA GLY A 235 1.20 -4.91 7.45
C GLY A 235 1.79 -5.00 8.86
N PRO A 236 1.56 -6.11 9.57
CA PRO A 236 2.08 -6.27 10.93
C PRO A 236 3.61 -6.09 11.01
N THR A 237 4.07 -5.33 12.00
CA THR A 237 5.51 -5.02 12.18
C THR A 237 6.42 -6.25 12.15
N PRO A 238 6.09 -7.41 12.80
CA PRO A 238 6.92 -8.60 12.69
C PRO A 238 7.05 -9.14 11.26
N MET A 239 5.97 -9.06 10.46
CA MET A 239 5.98 -9.46 9.05
C MET A 239 6.91 -8.54 8.25
N MET A 240 6.75 -7.22 8.37
CA MET A 240 7.58 -6.25 7.65
C MET A 240 9.06 -6.37 8.00
N LYS A 241 9.41 -6.60 9.28
CA LYS A 241 10.80 -6.88 9.70
C LYS A 241 11.35 -8.14 9.04
N GLY A 242 10.57 -9.20 9.00
CA GLY A 242 10.96 -10.44 8.31
C GLY A 242 11.19 -10.23 6.81
N VAL A 243 10.28 -9.49 6.16
CA VAL A 243 10.39 -9.12 4.74
C VAL A 243 11.65 -8.28 4.49
N ALA A 244 11.90 -7.26 5.31
CA ALA A 244 13.09 -6.41 5.19
C ALA A 244 14.39 -7.22 5.31
N LYS A 245 14.44 -8.16 6.27
CA LYS A 245 15.60 -9.06 6.45
C LYS A 245 15.86 -9.93 5.23
N VAL A 246 14.82 -10.57 4.67
CA VAL A 246 14.97 -11.39 3.46
C VAL A 246 15.39 -10.51 2.27
N ALA A 247 14.80 -9.33 2.11
CA ALA A 247 15.19 -8.40 1.05
C ALA A 247 16.68 -7.99 1.16
N GLU A 248 17.18 -7.74 2.38
CA GLU A 248 18.59 -7.46 2.64
C GLU A 248 19.49 -8.66 2.29
N GLU A 249 19.11 -9.88 2.69
CA GLU A 249 19.84 -11.12 2.37
C GLU A 249 20.03 -11.31 0.86
N TYR A 250 19.03 -10.91 0.06
CA TYR A 250 19.07 -10.97 -1.41
C TYR A 250 19.53 -9.66 -2.06
N SER A 251 19.93 -8.65 -1.29
CA SER A 251 20.35 -7.34 -1.78
C SER A 251 19.31 -6.66 -2.70
N VAL A 252 18.03 -6.74 -2.34
CA VAL A 252 16.93 -6.04 -3.01
C VAL A 252 16.49 -4.87 -2.14
N PRO A 253 16.47 -3.62 -2.64
CA PRO A 253 15.96 -2.46 -1.88
C PRO A 253 14.56 -2.71 -1.35
N CYS A 254 14.31 -2.35 -0.08
CA CYS A 254 13.03 -2.57 0.57
C CYS A 254 12.43 -1.26 1.11
N GLN A 255 11.18 -1.00 0.76
CA GLN A 255 10.39 0.10 1.30
C GLN A 255 9.27 -0.46 2.19
N VAL A 256 9.08 0.14 3.37
CA VAL A 256 8.08 -0.28 4.35
C VAL A 256 7.11 0.86 4.64
N SER A 257 5.82 0.56 4.72
CA SER A 257 4.81 1.53 5.16
C SER A 257 4.41 1.25 6.60
N LEU A 258 4.79 2.15 7.51
CA LEU A 258 4.54 2.01 8.94
C LEU A 258 3.14 2.49 9.32
N GLU A 259 2.55 1.80 10.29
CA GLU A 259 1.31 2.20 10.95
C GLU A 259 1.61 2.67 12.37
N GLU A 260 1.14 3.89 12.72
CA GLU A 260 1.26 4.44 14.06
C GLU A 260 -0.03 5.12 14.49
N ARG A 261 -0.24 5.22 15.80
CA ARG A 261 -1.37 5.97 16.35
C ARG A 261 -1.20 7.45 16.03
N MET A 262 -2.20 8.03 15.38
CA MET A 262 -2.14 9.43 14.95
C MET A 262 -3.12 10.29 15.73
N GLY A 263 -2.62 11.43 16.23
CA GLY A 263 -3.45 12.48 16.79
C GLY A 263 -3.82 13.51 15.71
N CYS A 264 -2.84 14.34 15.27
CA CYS A 264 -3.10 15.43 14.33
C CYS A 264 -3.03 15.03 12.84
N GLY A 265 -2.21 14.06 12.47
CA GLY A 265 -1.94 13.68 11.08
C GLY A 265 -1.06 14.67 10.28
N THR A 266 -0.59 15.77 10.89
CA THR A 266 0.14 16.86 10.23
C THR A 266 1.53 17.13 10.80
N GLY A 267 2.02 16.26 11.69
CA GLY A 267 3.36 16.37 12.29
C GLY A 267 3.47 17.28 13.52
N GLY A 268 2.37 17.89 13.99
CA GLY A 268 2.41 18.85 15.09
C GLY A 268 2.43 18.23 16.50
N CYS A 269 1.70 17.11 16.73
CA CYS A 269 1.51 16.56 18.07
C CYS A 269 2.56 15.53 18.51
N LEU A 270 3.44 15.07 17.62
CA LEU A 270 4.46 14.03 17.85
C LEU A 270 3.91 12.63 18.26
N GLY A 271 2.59 12.43 18.25
CA GLY A 271 1.95 11.19 18.70
C GLY A 271 2.25 9.96 17.83
N CYS A 272 2.65 10.16 16.57
CA CYS A 272 3.03 9.10 15.63
C CYS A 272 4.57 8.99 15.48
N GLY A 273 5.30 9.29 16.54
CA GLY A 273 6.77 9.23 16.53
C GLY A 273 7.29 7.80 16.49
N CYS A 274 8.16 7.47 15.53
CA CYS A 274 8.93 6.24 15.51
C CYS A 274 10.43 6.50 15.60
N HIS A 275 11.19 5.47 15.97
CA HIS A 275 12.65 5.53 16.01
C HIS A 275 13.23 5.25 14.64
N GLY A 276 14.23 6.04 14.24
CA GLY A 276 15.03 5.85 13.05
C GLY A 276 16.48 5.56 13.36
N ARG A 277 17.21 5.14 12.34
CA ARG A 277 18.64 4.82 12.42
C ARG A 277 19.47 6.02 12.93
N GLY A 278 20.49 5.73 13.73
CA GLY A 278 21.38 6.77 14.27
C GLY A 278 20.72 7.70 15.30
N GLY A 279 19.66 7.24 15.99
CA GLY A 279 18.96 8.03 17.01
C GLY A 279 17.98 9.07 16.46
N LYS A 280 17.74 9.08 15.15
CA LYS A 280 16.71 9.91 14.53
C LYS A 280 15.33 9.58 15.07
N ARG A 281 14.43 10.53 15.05
CA ARG A 281 13.00 10.34 15.32
C ARG A 281 12.20 10.87 14.16
N TYR A 282 11.32 10.03 13.62
CA TYR A 282 10.43 10.37 12.52
C TYR A 282 8.99 10.49 13.01
N LYS A 283 8.21 11.32 12.37
CA LYS A 283 6.75 11.42 12.52
C LYS A 283 6.14 10.70 11.33
N VAL A 284 5.56 9.52 11.56
CA VAL A 284 5.00 8.68 10.51
C VAL A 284 3.98 9.42 9.64
N CYS A 285 3.21 10.34 10.20
CA CYS A 285 2.23 11.13 9.45
C CYS A 285 2.82 12.21 8.53
N LYS A 286 4.14 12.52 8.64
CA LYS A 286 4.77 13.60 7.87
C LYS A 286 5.99 13.14 7.08
N GLU A 287 6.96 12.50 7.76
CA GLU A 287 8.16 11.95 7.13
C GLU A 287 7.90 10.54 6.52
N GLY A 288 6.93 9.78 7.07
CA GLY A 288 6.37 8.54 6.57
C GLY A 288 5.03 8.74 5.88
N PRO A 289 4.21 7.69 5.74
CA PRO A 289 4.37 6.37 6.36
C PRO A 289 5.42 5.49 5.68
N VAL A 290 5.79 5.78 4.43
CA VAL A 290 6.76 4.99 3.65
C VAL A 290 8.18 5.42 3.98
N PHE A 291 9.02 4.43 4.31
CA PHE A 291 10.44 4.59 4.60
C PHE A 291 11.27 3.51 3.91
N PRO A 292 12.56 3.75 3.58
CA PRO A 292 13.52 2.68 3.38
C PRO A 292 13.60 1.81 4.65
N ALA A 293 13.60 0.48 4.49
CA ALA A 293 13.54 -0.45 5.61
C ALA A 293 14.74 -0.29 6.56
N GLU A 294 15.93 -0.01 6.01
CA GLU A 294 17.15 0.22 6.77
C GLU A 294 17.13 1.48 7.64
N GLU A 295 16.22 2.41 7.38
CA GLU A 295 16.06 3.62 8.21
C GLU A 295 15.24 3.38 9.47
N VAL A 296 14.33 2.39 9.47
CA VAL A 296 13.36 2.17 10.54
C VAL A 296 13.43 0.78 11.16
N PHE A 297 14.01 -0.20 10.44
CA PHE A 297 14.28 -1.55 10.92
C PHE A 297 15.80 -1.79 10.93
N PHE A 298 16.42 -1.33 11.98
CA PHE A 298 17.85 -1.51 12.22
C PHE A 298 18.02 -2.23 13.57
N GLU A 299 18.95 -3.15 13.67
CA GLU A 299 19.43 -3.76 14.91
C GLU A 299 20.93 -3.50 15.06
#